data_209ea2b31d9162a4e88ea197dc9c4a03
#
_entry.id   209ea2b31d9162a4e88ea197dc9c4a03
#
_cell.length_a   1.000
_cell.length_b   1.000
_cell.length_c   1.000
_cell.angle_alpha   90.00
_cell.angle_beta   90.00
_cell.angle_gamma   90.00
#
_symmetry.space_group_name_H-M   'P 1'
#
loop_
_entity.id
_entity.type
_entity.pdbx_description
1 polymer ?
#
loop_
_entity_poly.entity_id
_entity_poly.type
_entity_poly.pdbx_seq_one_letter_code
_entity_poly.pdbx_strand_id
1 'polypeptide(L)'
;MKKGKVWLVGAGPSDFELLTIKGKKVIENADIILYDKLVSHSIINLANENAMLINVGKSSNNYIMPQEEINKLLLNYALEGKKVVRLKGGDPFLFGRGGEELELLEQNNIPFEIVSGITSAIAVPAYNGIPVTHRDFTSSLHIITGHTKDNDINIDFDSLVKLNGTLVFLMGLASLSVICNGLINTGMDINTPICILEKGTTATQRNIQGNLNNICEKAIKEKVETPAIIIVGKVCELANKFDWRKNLPLSNKRVLVTRPKDKNSNFCDMLRGKGAEVIDLPTIKTIPIQNNEIEEIFNNLDFNYIVFTSTKGVEQFFYNMKLYKKDIRILFNKKVAVVGNATKKAIEEKGLFVDIIPKNYCGKDLGYELLKCVKDDDKILIARAKEGSQDIINILKDKNIKDLALYETVYQKANFINYNFDYNDIVTFTSASTVIGFVTSVKDYNLDYSKIKAVCIGKETEKEAKKYNFKTFVSNEATLDSLLEKVINICN
;
A
#
# COMPACT_ATOMS: atom_id res chain seq x y z
N MET A 1 14.74 -18.86 29.37
CA MET A 1 14.44 -18.60 27.93
C MET A 1 15.05 -17.28 27.52
N LYS A 2 15.48 -17.14 26.25
CA LYS A 2 16.01 -15.87 25.75
C LYS A 2 14.84 -14.89 25.60
N LYS A 3 14.90 -13.73 26.27
CA LYS A 3 13.87 -12.68 26.12
C LYS A 3 13.85 -12.17 24.69
N GLY A 4 12.68 -11.84 24.19
CA GLY A 4 12.48 -11.15 22.92
C GLY A 4 12.89 -9.68 22.98
N LYS A 5 12.50 -8.90 21.97
CA LYS A 5 12.76 -7.46 21.90
C LYS A 5 11.50 -6.73 21.45
N VAL A 6 11.28 -5.55 22.00
CA VAL A 6 10.16 -4.65 21.63
C VAL A 6 10.71 -3.46 20.84
N TRP A 7 10.04 -3.11 19.76
CA TRP A 7 10.27 -1.88 19.01
C TRP A 7 9.03 -1.00 19.07
N LEU A 8 9.20 0.25 19.54
CA LEU A 8 8.20 1.29 19.36
C LEU A 8 8.47 1.98 18.02
N VAL A 9 7.58 1.82 17.05
CA VAL A 9 7.80 2.28 15.67
C VAL A 9 6.78 3.34 15.32
N GLY A 10 7.25 4.50 14.89
CA GLY A 10 6.41 5.53 14.29
C GLY A 10 6.07 5.19 12.84
N ALA A 11 4.78 5.10 12.55
CA ALA A 11 4.25 4.85 11.21
C ALA A 11 4.18 6.10 10.32
N GLY A 12 4.47 7.28 10.87
CA GLY A 12 4.22 8.54 10.16
C GLY A 12 2.74 8.90 10.08
N PRO A 13 2.37 9.89 9.26
CA PRO A 13 1.03 10.49 9.22
C PRO A 13 0.07 9.83 8.21
N SER A 14 0.25 8.60 7.82
CA SER A 14 -0.52 7.74 6.90
C SER A 14 0.13 7.47 5.55
N ASP A 15 0.80 8.44 4.91
CA ASP A 15 1.49 8.21 3.65
C ASP A 15 2.58 7.13 3.82
N PHE A 16 2.52 6.12 2.94
CA PHE A 16 3.46 4.99 2.94
C PHE A 16 4.92 5.42 2.76
N GLU A 17 5.18 6.44 1.94
CA GLU A 17 6.53 6.92 1.64
C GLU A 17 7.13 7.76 2.77
N LEU A 18 6.32 8.15 3.76
CA LEU A 18 6.78 8.81 4.99
C LEU A 18 7.16 7.83 6.11
N LEU A 19 7.09 6.53 5.85
CA LEU A 19 7.64 5.53 6.76
C LEU A 19 9.17 5.53 6.66
N THR A 20 9.85 5.52 7.81
CA THR A 20 11.31 5.43 7.81
C THR A 20 11.79 4.07 7.30
N ILE A 21 12.95 4.05 6.63
CA ILE A 21 13.58 2.81 6.15
C ILE A 21 13.79 1.80 7.30
N LYS A 22 14.13 2.30 8.49
CA LYS A 22 14.30 1.46 9.68
C LYS A 22 12.95 0.90 10.14
N GLY A 23 11.90 1.72 10.16
CA GLY A 23 10.53 1.28 10.49
C GLY A 23 10.07 0.16 9.58
N LYS A 24 10.24 0.32 8.26
CA LYS A 24 9.92 -0.72 7.28
C LYS A 24 10.62 -2.05 7.60
N LYS A 25 11.95 -2.02 7.78
CA LYS A 25 12.73 -3.24 8.09
C LYS A 25 12.29 -3.94 9.38
N VAL A 26 11.92 -3.17 10.39
CA VAL A 26 11.48 -3.72 11.68
C VAL A 26 10.10 -4.37 11.54
N ILE A 27 9.16 -3.73 10.82
CA ILE A 27 7.82 -4.25 10.56
C ILE A 27 7.89 -5.57 9.77
N GLU A 28 8.70 -5.62 8.70
CA GLU A 28 8.86 -6.80 7.85
C GLU A 28 9.41 -8.03 8.60
N ASN A 29 10.15 -7.82 9.71
CA ASN A 29 10.79 -8.87 10.49
C ASN A 29 10.11 -9.15 11.83
N ALA A 30 8.96 -8.57 12.11
CA ALA A 30 8.22 -8.76 13.35
C ALA A 30 7.52 -10.12 13.40
N ASP A 31 7.46 -10.72 14.60
CA ASP A 31 6.61 -11.87 14.88
C ASP A 31 5.19 -11.42 15.28
N ILE A 32 5.11 -10.27 15.98
CA ILE A 32 3.86 -9.70 16.48
C ILE A 32 3.87 -8.19 16.28
N ILE A 33 2.75 -7.65 15.79
CA ILE A 33 2.56 -6.21 15.60
C ILE A 33 1.29 -5.76 16.31
N LEU A 34 1.44 -4.91 17.35
CA LEU A 34 0.34 -4.21 17.99
C LEU A 34 0.22 -2.83 17.32
N TYR A 35 -0.92 -2.52 16.69
CA TYR A 35 -1.08 -1.29 15.91
C TYR A 35 -2.31 -0.46 16.28
N ASP A 36 -2.19 0.87 16.13
CA ASP A 36 -3.27 1.83 16.38
C ASP A 36 -4.18 2.00 15.14
N LYS A 37 -5.39 2.51 15.36
CA LYS A 37 -6.37 2.82 14.30
C LYS A 37 -5.84 3.82 13.25
N LEU A 38 -4.93 4.72 13.62
CA LEU A 38 -4.39 5.75 12.70
C LEU A 38 -3.27 5.23 11.78
N VAL A 39 -2.82 3.98 11.97
CA VAL A 39 -1.83 3.39 11.08
C VAL A 39 -2.51 2.97 9.78
N SER A 40 -1.95 3.39 8.64
CA SER A 40 -2.53 3.07 7.34
C SER A 40 -2.42 1.59 7.00
N HIS A 41 -3.41 1.10 6.24
CA HIS A 41 -3.46 -0.28 5.72
C HIS A 41 -2.17 -0.67 5.00
N SER A 42 -1.65 0.19 4.13
CA SER A 42 -0.46 -0.08 3.33
C SER A 42 0.81 -0.30 4.18
N ILE A 43 0.90 0.35 5.35
CA ILE A 43 2.01 0.15 6.28
C ILE A 43 1.87 -1.17 7.03
N ILE A 44 0.65 -1.52 7.47
CA ILE A 44 0.38 -2.79 8.15
C ILE A 44 0.64 -3.97 7.22
N ASN A 45 0.34 -3.83 5.93
CA ASN A 45 0.60 -4.85 4.90
C ASN A 45 2.09 -5.15 4.65
N LEU A 46 3.01 -4.35 5.19
CA LEU A 46 4.44 -4.68 5.19
C LEU A 46 4.77 -5.88 6.08
N ALA A 47 3.91 -6.20 7.04
CA ALA A 47 4.10 -7.34 7.91
C ALA A 47 4.32 -8.63 7.10
N ASN A 48 5.19 -9.51 7.62
CA ASN A 48 5.33 -10.83 7.02
C ASN A 48 4.05 -11.66 7.23
N GLU A 49 3.83 -12.66 6.37
CA GLU A 49 2.60 -13.44 6.35
C GLU A 49 2.32 -14.21 7.65
N ASN A 50 3.36 -14.51 8.43
CA ASN A 50 3.27 -15.26 9.68
C ASN A 50 3.16 -14.34 10.89
N ALA A 51 3.25 -13.03 10.73
CA ALA A 51 3.14 -12.08 11.84
C ALA A 51 1.71 -12.03 12.40
N MET A 52 1.59 -12.09 13.71
CA MET A 52 0.32 -11.86 14.38
C MET A 52 0.03 -10.35 14.44
N LEU A 53 -1.12 -9.94 13.92
CA LEU A 53 -1.57 -8.55 13.90
C LEU A 53 -2.62 -8.32 14.98
N ILE A 54 -2.38 -7.39 15.91
CA ILE A 54 -3.27 -7.07 17.04
C ILE A 54 -3.66 -5.60 16.95
N ASN A 55 -4.94 -5.34 16.71
CA ASN A 55 -5.49 -3.99 16.75
C ASN A 55 -5.73 -3.58 18.22
N VAL A 56 -4.99 -2.59 18.71
CA VAL A 56 -5.13 -2.03 20.07
C VAL A 56 -5.87 -0.68 20.08
N GLY A 57 -6.27 -0.18 18.89
CA GLY A 57 -7.15 0.97 18.75
C GLY A 57 -8.61 0.63 19.04
N LYS A 58 -9.53 1.60 18.76
CA LYS A 58 -10.99 1.36 18.90
C LYS A 58 -11.43 0.17 18.05
N SER A 59 -11.95 -0.88 18.68
CA SER A 59 -12.57 -2.02 17.98
C SER A 59 -13.98 -1.66 17.46
N SER A 60 -14.54 -2.54 16.60
CA SER A 60 -15.91 -2.43 16.07
C SER A 60 -16.99 -2.29 17.17
N ASN A 61 -16.72 -2.75 18.39
CA ASN A 61 -17.61 -2.68 19.54
C ASN A 61 -17.38 -1.45 20.43
N ASN A 62 -16.71 -0.40 19.96
CA ASN A 62 -16.31 0.80 20.72
C ASN A 62 -15.41 0.52 21.94
N TYR A 63 -14.89 -0.69 22.09
CA TYR A 63 -13.93 -1.00 23.15
C TYR A 63 -12.57 -0.41 22.79
N ILE A 64 -12.04 0.42 23.68
CA ILE A 64 -10.67 0.93 23.61
C ILE A 64 -9.87 0.13 24.62
N MET A 65 -8.84 -0.58 24.17
CA MET A 65 -7.96 -1.32 25.08
C MET A 65 -7.26 -0.35 26.02
N PRO A 66 -7.37 -0.52 27.35
CA PRO A 66 -6.67 0.31 28.30
C PRO A 66 -5.15 0.25 28.09
N GLN A 67 -4.46 1.37 28.37
CA GLN A 67 -3.00 1.42 28.18
C GLN A 67 -2.26 0.33 28.97
N GLU A 68 -2.74 0.02 30.17
CA GLU A 68 -2.15 -1.04 31.00
C GLU A 68 -2.24 -2.43 30.36
N GLU A 69 -3.32 -2.71 29.64
CA GLU A 69 -3.47 -3.97 28.89
C GLU A 69 -2.51 -4.02 27.70
N ILE A 70 -2.34 -2.90 26.99
CA ILE A 70 -1.35 -2.80 25.90
C ILE A 70 0.06 -3.07 26.43
N ASN A 71 0.41 -2.42 27.56
CA ASN A 71 1.72 -2.60 28.20
C ASN A 71 1.97 -4.06 28.63
N LYS A 72 0.94 -4.72 29.18
CA LYS A 72 1.01 -6.15 29.53
C LYS A 72 1.16 -7.06 28.32
N LEU A 73 0.48 -6.77 27.21
CA LEU A 73 0.65 -7.54 25.97
C LEU A 73 2.07 -7.43 25.42
N LEU A 74 2.64 -6.21 25.38
CA LEU A 74 4.02 -5.98 24.95
C LEU A 74 5.00 -6.80 25.81
N LEU A 75 4.84 -6.78 27.13
CA LEU A 75 5.67 -7.53 28.07
C LEU A 75 5.54 -9.04 27.86
N ASN A 76 4.32 -9.56 27.81
CA ASN A 76 4.08 -11.01 27.74
C ASN A 76 4.70 -11.62 26.48
N TYR A 77 4.46 -11.02 25.31
CA TYR A 77 5.05 -11.52 24.08
C TYR A 77 6.59 -11.40 24.04
N ALA A 78 7.13 -10.35 24.67
CA ALA A 78 8.58 -10.24 24.80
C ALA A 78 9.17 -11.30 25.74
N LEU A 79 8.47 -11.68 26.82
CA LEU A 79 8.87 -12.78 27.71
C LEU A 79 8.83 -14.15 26.99
N GLU A 80 7.92 -14.33 26.02
CA GLU A 80 7.87 -15.49 25.14
C GLU A 80 9.02 -15.55 24.11
N GLY A 81 9.91 -14.55 24.09
CA GLY A 81 11.04 -14.49 23.16
C GLY A 81 10.71 -13.92 21.78
N LYS A 82 9.53 -13.30 21.59
CA LYS A 82 9.05 -12.77 20.30
C LYS A 82 9.69 -11.43 19.96
N LYS A 83 9.77 -11.14 18.66
CA LYS A 83 10.06 -9.82 18.09
C LYS A 83 8.74 -9.03 18.01
N VAL A 84 8.55 -8.10 18.94
CA VAL A 84 7.30 -7.38 19.09
C VAL A 84 7.43 -5.96 18.55
N VAL A 85 6.54 -5.56 17.67
CA VAL A 85 6.44 -4.18 17.16
C VAL A 85 5.17 -3.53 17.73
N ARG A 86 5.35 -2.40 18.40
CA ARG A 86 4.30 -1.45 18.72
C ARG A 86 4.28 -0.36 17.67
N LEU A 87 3.32 -0.41 16.75
CA LEU A 87 3.21 0.48 15.60
C LEU A 87 2.21 1.60 15.89
N LYS A 88 2.69 2.84 15.91
CA LYS A 88 1.95 4.04 16.34
C LYS A 88 1.87 5.06 15.20
N GLY A 89 0.74 5.74 15.04
CA GLY A 89 0.63 6.86 14.10
C GLY A 89 1.58 8.01 14.48
N GLY A 90 2.16 8.71 13.51
CA GLY A 90 3.13 9.77 13.72
C GLY A 90 4.44 9.27 14.31
N ASP A 91 4.90 9.91 15.39
CA ASP A 91 6.09 9.55 16.17
C ASP A 91 5.69 9.00 17.54
N PRO A 92 6.29 7.92 18.05
CA PRO A 92 5.89 7.29 19.31
C PRO A 92 6.12 8.16 20.55
N PHE A 93 7.03 9.12 20.47
CA PHE A 93 7.42 9.99 21.60
C PHE A 93 6.84 11.39 21.55
N LEU A 94 6.10 11.74 20.49
CA LEU A 94 5.38 13.01 20.44
C LEU A 94 3.87 12.78 20.67
N PHE A 95 3.39 12.99 21.89
CA PHE A 95 2.00 12.74 22.34
C PHE A 95 1.50 11.30 22.05
N GLY A 96 2.44 10.37 21.87
CA GLY A 96 2.16 8.97 21.57
C GLY A 96 2.18 8.04 22.79
N ARG A 97 2.38 8.55 24.01
CA ARG A 97 2.48 7.78 25.25
C ARG A 97 3.60 6.71 25.25
N GLY A 98 4.59 6.85 24.36
CA GLY A 98 5.67 5.86 24.23
C GLY A 98 6.48 5.67 25.52
N GLY A 99 6.66 6.72 26.32
CA GLY A 99 7.31 6.61 27.63
C GLY A 99 6.59 5.66 28.57
N GLU A 100 5.27 5.76 28.69
CA GLU A 100 4.44 4.90 29.53
C GLU A 100 4.50 3.41 29.09
N GLU A 101 4.66 3.16 27.79
CA GLU A 101 4.79 1.81 27.25
C GLU A 101 6.16 1.19 27.58
N LEU A 102 7.21 2.00 27.77
CA LEU A 102 8.54 1.53 28.09
C LEU A 102 8.78 1.25 29.59
N GLU A 103 8.08 1.95 30.48
CA GLU A 103 8.31 1.81 31.94
C GLU A 103 8.18 0.35 32.40
N LEU A 104 7.14 -0.36 31.96
CA LEU A 104 6.94 -1.77 32.33
C LEU A 104 7.99 -2.69 31.71
N LEU A 105 8.46 -2.38 30.51
CA LEU A 105 9.51 -3.16 29.83
C LEU A 105 10.86 -3.01 30.54
N GLU A 106 11.19 -1.78 30.93
CA GLU A 106 12.41 -1.47 31.67
C GLU A 106 12.45 -2.19 33.02
N GLN A 107 11.37 -2.09 33.81
CA GLN A 107 11.22 -2.79 35.10
C GLN A 107 11.43 -4.30 34.99
N ASN A 108 11.11 -4.88 33.84
CA ASN A 108 11.26 -6.31 33.58
C ASN A 108 12.52 -6.66 32.79
N ASN A 109 13.45 -5.71 32.58
CA ASN A 109 14.69 -5.89 31.79
C ASN A 109 14.42 -6.49 30.41
N ILE A 110 13.37 -6.02 29.71
CA ILE A 110 13.08 -6.38 28.32
C ILE A 110 13.89 -5.45 27.40
N PRO A 111 14.68 -5.97 26.46
CA PRO A 111 15.33 -5.13 25.46
C PRO A 111 14.31 -4.40 24.59
N PHE A 112 14.47 -3.10 24.42
CA PHE A 112 13.61 -2.30 23.53
C PHE A 112 14.43 -1.35 22.68
N GLU A 113 13.76 -0.79 21.66
CA GLU A 113 14.32 0.21 20.76
C GLU A 113 13.21 1.13 20.25
N ILE A 114 13.52 2.42 20.13
CA ILE A 114 12.62 3.42 19.56
C ILE A 114 13.03 3.66 18.10
N VAL A 115 12.05 3.60 17.21
CA VAL A 115 12.20 3.95 15.80
C VAL A 115 11.31 5.15 15.54
N SER A 116 11.90 6.32 15.47
CA SER A 116 11.17 7.57 15.22
C SER A 116 10.35 7.50 13.94
N GLY A 117 9.21 8.15 13.95
CA GLY A 117 8.36 8.38 12.80
C GLY A 117 8.24 9.86 12.48
N ILE A 118 7.78 10.20 11.28
CA ILE A 118 7.52 11.59 10.92
C ILE A 118 6.22 12.03 11.61
N THR A 119 6.32 13.04 12.47
CA THR A 119 5.15 13.57 13.17
C THR A 119 4.18 14.26 12.21
N SER A 120 2.89 14.07 12.43
CA SER A 120 1.84 14.77 11.70
C SER A 120 1.92 16.30 11.84
N ALA A 121 2.44 16.80 12.96
CA ALA A 121 2.61 18.23 13.22
C ALA A 121 3.52 18.96 12.18
N ILE A 122 4.37 18.22 11.49
CA ILE A 122 5.27 18.75 10.46
C ILE A 122 4.83 18.30 9.06
N ALA A 123 4.52 17.02 8.90
CA ALA A 123 4.24 16.47 7.59
C ALA A 123 2.88 16.92 7.02
N VAL A 124 1.85 17.00 7.84
CA VAL A 124 0.51 17.39 7.38
C VAL A 124 0.48 18.85 6.90
N PRO A 125 1.05 19.84 7.61
CA PRO A 125 1.23 21.20 7.08
C PRO A 125 1.99 21.21 5.75
N ALA A 126 3.10 20.48 5.62
CA ALA A 126 3.91 20.42 4.39
C ALA A 126 3.09 19.88 3.20
N TYR A 127 2.23 18.87 3.42
CA TYR A 127 1.31 18.31 2.41
C TYR A 127 0.16 19.28 2.02
N ASN A 128 -0.02 20.34 2.80
CA ASN A 128 -0.97 21.43 2.55
C ASN A 128 -0.27 22.74 2.14
N GLY A 129 1.01 22.68 1.74
CA GLY A 129 1.75 23.86 1.32
C GLY A 129 2.07 24.86 2.43
N ILE A 130 2.02 24.43 3.70
CA ILE A 130 2.27 25.31 4.86
C ILE A 130 3.62 24.93 5.49
N PRO A 131 4.68 25.74 5.30
CA PRO A 131 5.90 25.60 6.08
C PRO A 131 5.64 26.02 7.53
N VAL A 132 5.91 25.14 8.49
CA VAL A 132 5.66 25.44 9.91
C VAL A 132 6.60 26.53 10.47
N THR A 133 7.67 26.87 9.76
CA THR A 133 8.55 28.03 10.02
C THR A 133 8.85 28.73 8.70
N HIS A 134 9.01 30.06 8.75
CA HIS A 134 9.38 30.87 7.59
C HIS A 134 10.09 32.13 8.07
N ARG A 135 11.24 32.49 7.46
CA ARG A 135 12.08 33.58 7.91
C ARG A 135 11.33 34.90 8.09
N ASP A 136 10.39 35.21 7.19
CA ASP A 136 9.64 36.46 7.19
C ASP A 136 8.42 36.44 8.13
N PHE A 137 7.98 35.27 8.60
CA PHE A 137 6.74 35.13 9.39
C PHE A 137 6.98 34.67 10.82
N THR A 138 7.89 33.73 11.03
CA THR A 138 8.09 33.14 12.37
C THR A 138 9.42 32.38 12.46
N SER A 139 10.06 32.50 13.62
CA SER A 139 11.31 31.78 13.94
C SER A 139 11.12 30.62 14.92
N SER A 140 9.90 30.41 15.42
CA SER A 140 9.60 29.36 16.40
C SER A 140 8.37 28.57 16.03
N LEU A 141 8.33 27.31 16.48
CA LEU A 141 7.25 26.37 16.32
C LEU A 141 6.89 25.77 17.67
N HIS A 142 5.61 25.82 18.04
CA HIS A 142 5.08 25.26 19.26
C HIS A 142 4.08 24.17 18.93
N ILE A 143 4.34 22.94 19.35
CA ILE A 143 3.47 21.79 19.13
C ILE A 143 2.77 21.48 20.47
N ILE A 144 1.45 21.54 20.47
CA ILE A 144 0.64 21.54 21.68
C ILE A 144 -0.44 20.46 21.53
N THR A 145 -0.76 19.76 22.61
CA THR A 145 -1.96 18.88 22.61
C THR A 145 -3.19 19.69 23.02
N GLY A 146 -4.25 19.60 22.23
CA GLY A 146 -5.56 20.18 22.57
C GLY A 146 -6.43 19.27 23.44
N HIS A 147 -5.89 18.17 23.94
CA HIS A 147 -6.58 17.21 24.81
C HIS A 147 -5.70 16.87 26.00
N THR A 148 -6.27 16.98 27.22
CA THR A 148 -5.62 16.60 28.47
C THR A 148 -6.39 15.48 29.17
N LYS A 149 -5.76 14.85 30.17
CA LYS A 149 -6.32 13.69 30.89
C LYS A 149 -7.66 13.98 31.54
N ASP A 150 -7.88 15.21 32.00
CA ASP A 150 -9.05 15.62 32.77
C ASP A 150 -10.07 16.43 31.94
N ASN A 151 -9.95 16.44 30.59
CA ASN A 151 -10.71 17.29 29.68
C ASN A 151 -10.61 18.81 29.96
N ASP A 152 -9.75 19.21 30.87
CA ASP A 152 -9.48 20.59 31.19
C ASP A 152 -8.25 21.05 30.37
N ILE A 153 -8.46 22.06 29.54
CA ILE A 153 -7.40 22.57 28.67
C ILE A 153 -6.54 23.52 29.49
N ASN A 154 -5.52 22.97 30.13
CA ASN A 154 -4.53 23.76 30.85
C ASN A 154 -3.44 24.28 29.92
N ILE A 155 -3.80 25.22 29.02
CA ILE A 155 -2.87 25.86 28.08
C ILE A 155 -2.64 27.30 28.55
N ASP A 156 -1.39 27.68 28.74
CA ASP A 156 -0.98 29.06 28.99
C ASP A 156 -1.00 29.86 27.67
N PHE A 157 -2.19 30.35 27.31
CA PHE A 157 -2.38 31.13 26.08
C PHE A 157 -1.60 32.44 26.08
N ASP A 158 -1.42 33.07 27.24
CA ASP A 158 -0.67 34.33 27.36
C ASP A 158 0.81 34.13 26.95
N SER A 159 1.44 33.10 27.47
CA SER A 159 2.79 32.74 27.06
C SER A 159 2.88 32.41 25.57
N LEU A 160 1.94 31.66 25.01
CA LEU A 160 1.93 31.29 23.59
C LEU A 160 1.81 32.52 22.68
N VAL A 161 0.95 33.47 23.02
CA VAL A 161 0.79 34.72 22.26
C VAL A 161 2.07 35.56 22.28
N LYS A 162 2.71 35.70 23.47
CA LYS A 162 3.98 36.44 23.63
C LYS A 162 5.16 35.83 22.84
N LEU A 163 5.19 34.51 22.65
CA LEU A 163 6.22 33.84 21.88
C LEU A 163 6.16 34.13 20.38
N ASN A 164 5.01 34.59 19.88
CA ASN A 164 4.80 34.99 18.47
C ASN A 164 5.29 33.94 17.44
N GLY A 165 5.13 32.66 17.78
CA GLY A 165 5.52 31.52 16.95
C GLY A 165 4.34 30.94 16.15
N THR A 166 4.63 30.00 15.27
CA THR A 166 3.59 29.14 14.69
C THR A 166 3.09 28.16 15.77
N LEU A 167 1.77 28.10 15.95
CA LEU A 167 1.15 27.16 16.90
C LEU A 167 0.53 25.98 16.12
N VAL A 168 0.87 24.76 16.50
CA VAL A 168 0.28 23.54 15.95
C VAL A 168 -0.39 22.74 17.07
N PHE A 169 -1.71 22.63 17.01
CA PHE A 169 -2.48 21.86 17.98
C PHE A 169 -2.83 20.49 17.40
N LEU A 170 -2.36 19.45 18.08
CA LEU A 170 -2.76 18.08 17.83
C LEU A 170 -3.94 17.72 18.75
N MET A 171 -4.85 16.87 18.28
CA MET A 171 -6.05 16.43 19.03
C MET A 171 -6.94 17.58 19.51
N GLY A 172 -6.87 18.74 18.87
CA GLY A 172 -7.54 19.98 19.33
C GLY A 172 -8.91 20.25 18.71
N LEU A 173 -9.44 19.40 17.80
CA LEU A 173 -10.66 19.74 17.05
C LEU A 173 -11.88 19.91 17.98
N ALA A 174 -12.05 19.06 18.97
CA ALA A 174 -13.13 19.17 19.95
C ALA A 174 -13.03 20.44 20.80
N SER A 175 -11.84 20.97 20.96
CA SER A 175 -11.50 22.14 21.77
C SER A 175 -11.27 23.41 20.93
N LEU A 176 -11.64 23.38 19.63
CA LEU A 176 -11.33 24.47 18.71
C LEU A 176 -11.81 25.84 19.20
N SER A 177 -13.04 25.93 19.73
CA SER A 177 -13.59 27.19 20.25
C SER A 177 -12.83 27.69 21.48
N VAL A 178 -12.41 26.79 22.36
CA VAL A 178 -11.62 27.13 23.56
C VAL A 178 -10.24 27.65 23.13
N ILE A 179 -9.61 27.00 22.15
CA ILE A 179 -8.32 27.44 21.60
C ILE A 179 -8.44 28.83 20.98
N CYS A 180 -9.42 29.07 20.10
CA CYS A 180 -9.61 30.37 19.46
C CYS A 180 -9.88 31.47 20.49
N ASN A 181 -10.83 31.25 21.41
CA ASN A 181 -11.17 32.21 22.44
C ASN A 181 -10.01 32.49 23.40
N GLY A 182 -9.27 31.43 23.79
CA GLY A 182 -8.09 31.59 24.65
C GLY A 182 -7.01 32.48 24.01
N LEU A 183 -6.70 32.29 22.73
CA LEU A 183 -5.76 33.11 21.99
C LEU A 183 -6.24 34.55 21.82
N ILE A 184 -7.54 34.77 21.49
CA ILE A 184 -8.12 36.12 21.34
C ILE A 184 -8.12 36.84 22.66
N ASN A 185 -8.56 36.21 23.73
CA ASN A 185 -8.70 36.83 25.05
C ASN A 185 -7.34 37.23 25.67
N THR A 186 -6.27 36.60 25.23
CA THR A 186 -4.88 36.92 25.63
C THR A 186 -4.17 37.87 24.67
N GLY A 187 -4.90 38.44 23.69
CA GLY A 187 -4.44 39.55 22.86
C GLY A 187 -3.94 39.18 21.43
N MET A 188 -4.17 37.95 20.99
CA MET A 188 -3.91 37.60 19.58
C MET A 188 -4.96 38.26 18.68
N ASP A 189 -4.51 38.84 17.56
CA ASP A 189 -5.44 39.45 16.59
C ASP A 189 -6.48 38.45 16.07
N ILE A 190 -7.74 38.82 16.15
CA ILE A 190 -8.88 38.02 15.67
C ILE A 190 -8.77 37.64 14.18
N ASN A 191 -8.01 38.43 13.39
CA ASN A 191 -7.73 38.16 11.99
C ASN A 191 -6.54 37.24 11.77
N THR A 192 -5.87 36.78 12.84
CA THR A 192 -4.74 35.85 12.70
C THR A 192 -5.16 34.62 11.88
N PRO A 193 -4.39 34.28 10.80
CA PRO A 193 -4.69 33.14 9.96
C PRO A 193 -4.63 31.83 10.73
N ILE A 194 -5.56 30.94 10.44
CA ILE A 194 -5.67 29.60 11.00
C ILE A 194 -6.13 28.63 9.92
N CYS A 195 -5.58 27.41 9.93
CA CYS A 195 -6.01 26.31 9.09
C CYS A 195 -6.37 25.09 9.92
N ILE A 196 -7.40 24.37 9.50
CA ILE A 196 -7.69 23.01 9.99
C ILE A 196 -7.35 22.05 8.86
N LEU A 197 -6.40 21.17 9.14
CA LEU A 197 -5.88 20.20 8.18
C LEU A 197 -6.44 18.82 8.54
N GLU A 198 -7.51 18.44 7.84
CA GLU A 198 -8.23 17.20 8.08
C GLU A 198 -7.66 16.05 7.27
N LYS A 199 -7.56 14.86 7.87
CA LYS A 199 -7.14 13.59 7.24
C LYS A 199 -5.88 13.76 6.37
N GLY A 200 -4.92 14.55 6.88
CA GLY A 200 -3.70 14.93 6.14
C GLY A 200 -2.92 13.74 5.62
N THR A 201 -2.28 13.92 4.47
CA THR A 201 -1.51 12.92 3.69
C THR A 201 -2.33 11.79 3.07
N THR A 202 -3.65 11.81 3.15
CA THR A 202 -4.55 10.84 2.50
C THR A 202 -5.22 11.40 1.26
N ALA A 203 -5.92 10.57 0.50
CA ALA A 203 -6.74 11.01 -0.65
C ALA A 203 -7.95 11.87 -0.25
N THR A 204 -8.36 11.80 1.02
CA THR A 204 -9.49 12.56 1.55
C THR A 204 -9.04 13.79 2.37
N GLN A 205 -7.77 14.18 2.21
CA GLN A 205 -7.23 15.37 2.85
C GLN A 205 -8.01 16.63 2.48
N ARG A 206 -8.33 17.47 3.47
CA ARG A 206 -8.93 18.79 3.28
C ARG A 206 -8.17 19.85 4.07
N ASN A 207 -8.15 21.06 3.53
CA ASN A 207 -7.59 22.25 4.18
C ASN A 207 -8.67 23.31 4.33
N ILE A 208 -9.13 23.55 5.55
CA ILE A 208 -10.14 24.56 5.88
C ILE A 208 -9.41 25.79 6.40
N GLN A 209 -9.45 26.86 5.62
CA GLN A 209 -8.73 28.11 5.89
C GLN A 209 -9.66 29.18 6.45
N GLY A 210 -9.19 29.94 7.43
CA GLY A 210 -9.92 31.04 8.03
C GLY A 210 -9.02 31.95 8.88
N ASN A 211 -9.67 32.68 9.78
CA ASN A 211 -9.03 33.40 10.87
C ASN A 211 -9.63 33.00 12.21
N LEU A 212 -9.06 33.41 13.31
CA LEU A 212 -9.53 33.04 14.64
C LEU A 212 -11.01 33.38 14.87
N ASN A 213 -11.51 34.45 14.23
CA ASN A 213 -12.90 34.90 14.37
C ASN A 213 -13.93 33.97 13.69
N ASN A 214 -13.56 33.31 12.55
CA ASN A 214 -14.54 32.61 11.71
C ASN A 214 -14.31 31.10 11.55
N ILE A 215 -13.18 30.59 12.01
CA ILE A 215 -12.82 29.20 11.75
C ILE A 215 -13.76 28.18 12.42
N CYS A 216 -14.29 28.51 13.59
CA CYS A 216 -15.24 27.65 14.31
C CYS A 216 -16.52 27.44 13.50
N GLU A 217 -17.08 28.53 12.95
CA GLU A 217 -18.27 28.48 12.09
C GLU A 217 -17.99 27.68 10.81
N LYS A 218 -16.83 27.91 10.18
CA LYS A 218 -16.40 27.16 9.00
C LYS A 218 -16.25 25.67 9.28
N ALA A 219 -15.66 25.31 10.43
CA ALA A 219 -15.47 23.90 10.80
C ALA A 219 -16.83 23.17 10.93
N ILE A 220 -17.83 23.83 11.51
CA ILE A 220 -19.19 23.29 11.64
C ILE A 220 -19.85 23.15 10.26
N LYS A 221 -19.82 24.22 9.43
CA LYS A 221 -20.40 24.25 8.09
C LYS A 221 -19.81 23.18 7.20
N GLU A 222 -18.48 23.02 7.22
CA GLU A 222 -17.75 22.04 6.42
C GLU A 222 -17.77 20.62 7.03
N LYS A 223 -18.40 20.44 8.19
CA LYS A 223 -18.48 19.15 8.91
C LYS A 223 -17.12 18.49 9.06
N VAL A 224 -16.16 19.24 9.62
CA VAL A 224 -14.79 18.75 9.81
C VAL A 224 -14.78 17.61 10.83
N GLU A 225 -14.05 16.53 10.49
CA GLU A 225 -13.92 15.32 11.31
C GLU A 225 -12.46 15.08 11.75
N THR A 226 -12.30 14.20 12.71
CA THR A 226 -10.99 13.70 13.11
C THR A 226 -10.53 12.55 12.19
N PRO A 227 -9.20 12.36 11.99
CA PRO A 227 -8.09 13.13 12.56
C PRO A 227 -7.91 14.49 11.88
N ALA A 228 -7.63 15.53 12.68
CA ALA A 228 -7.38 16.88 12.20
C ALA A 228 -6.29 17.57 13.03
N ILE A 229 -5.55 18.47 12.39
CA ILE A 229 -4.53 19.31 12.97
C ILE A 229 -4.94 20.76 12.81
N ILE A 230 -4.77 21.58 13.86
CA ILE A 230 -5.02 23.01 13.81
C ILE A 230 -3.66 23.70 13.75
N ILE A 231 -3.46 24.60 12.79
CA ILE A 231 -2.26 25.43 12.70
C ILE A 231 -2.66 26.90 12.71
N VAL A 232 -2.04 27.69 13.59
CA VAL A 232 -2.29 29.13 13.78
C VAL A 232 -1.03 29.91 13.51
N GLY A 233 -1.14 30.95 12.69
CA GLY A 233 -0.05 31.86 12.37
C GLY A 233 -0.03 32.28 10.90
N LYS A 234 0.77 33.32 10.60
CA LYS A 234 0.89 33.90 9.25
C LYS A 234 1.36 32.91 8.19
N VAL A 235 2.04 31.83 8.57
CA VAL A 235 2.47 30.77 7.64
C VAL A 235 1.27 30.11 6.91
N CYS A 236 0.06 30.17 7.48
CA CYS A 236 -1.16 29.67 6.86
C CYS A 236 -1.50 30.37 5.53
N GLU A 237 -1.07 31.61 5.34
CA GLU A 237 -1.28 32.37 4.10
C GLU A 237 -0.53 31.75 2.92
N LEU A 238 0.48 30.94 3.18
CA LEU A 238 1.32 30.31 2.16
C LEU A 238 0.67 29.06 1.57
N ALA A 239 -0.37 28.51 2.20
CA ALA A 239 -1.00 27.26 1.81
C ALA A 239 -1.32 27.19 0.30
N ASN A 240 -2.02 28.18 -0.24
CA ASN A 240 -2.41 28.21 -1.65
C ASN A 240 -1.21 28.47 -2.58
N LYS A 241 -0.19 29.20 -2.10
CA LYS A 241 1.02 29.54 -2.86
C LYS A 241 1.91 28.31 -3.08
N PHE A 242 2.01 27.46 -2.08
CA PHE A 242 2.90 26.30 -2.07
C PHE A 242 2.15 24.95 -2.17
N ASP A 243 0.91 24.95 -2.60
CA ASP A 243 0.15 23.73 -2.88
C ASP A 243 0.74 22.98 -4.08
N TRP A 244 1.79 22.20 -3.80
CA TRP A 244 2.51 21.40 -4.78
C TRP A 244 1.71 20.19 -5.27
N ARG A 245 0.76 19.71 -4.47
CA ARG A 245 -0.06 18.53 -4.80
C ARG A 245 -1.10 18.82 -5.87
N LYS A 246 -1.55 20.05 -6.06
CA LYS A 246 -2.55 20.43 -7.07
C LYS A 246 -2.14 20.09 -8.51
N ASN A 247 -0.82 20.00 -8.78
CA ASN A 247 -0.28 19.66 -10.08
C ASN A 247 -0.09 18.15 -10.29
N LEU A 248 -0.37 17.32 -9.27
CA LEU A 248 -0.29 15.86 -9.39
C LEU A 248 -1.62 15.31 -9.92
N PRO A 249 -1.61 14.56 -11.05
CA PRO A 249 -2.83 14.15 -11.74
C PRO A 249 -3.73 13.21 -10.93
N LEU A 250 -3.17 12.50 -9.94
CA LEU A 250 -3.90 11.61 -9.05
C LEU A 250 -3.99 12.13 -7.61
N SER A 251 -3.73 13.44 -7.40
CA SER A 251 -3.97 14.08 -6.10
C SER A 251 -5.42 13.85 -5.66
N ASN A 252 -5.61 13.54 -4.39
CA ASN A 252 -6.92 13.22 -3.82
C ASN A 252 -7.65 12.04 -4.49
N LYS A 253 -6.89 11.13 -5.12
CA LYS A 253 -7.42 9.87 -5.64
C LYS A 253 -6.84 8.70 -4.86
N ARG A 254 -7.69 7.71 -4.58
CA ARG A 254 -7.29 6.45 -3.97
C ARG A 254 -7.38 5.32 -4.99
N VAL A 255 -6.31 4.54 -5.09
CA VAL A 255 -6.21 3.44 -6.06
C VAL A 255 -5.89 2.15 -5.34
N LEU A 256 -6.76 1.15 -5.51
CA LEU A 256 -6.56 -0.21 -5.01
C LEU A 256 -5.81 -1.03 -6.06
N VAL A 257 -4.70 -1.63 -5.67
CA VAL A 257 -3.87 -2.45 -6.54
C VAL A 257 -3.97 -3.90 -6.09
N THR A 258 -4.56 -4.75 -6.95
CA THR A 258 -4.95 -6.14 -6.61
C THR A 258 -3.93 -7.20 -7.00
N ARG A 259 -2.77 -6.80 -7.51
CA ARG A 259 -1.70 -7.68 -7.97
C ARG A 259 -1.08 -8.49 -6.82
N PRO A 260 -0.40 -9.62 -7.13
CA PRO A 260 0.41 -10.32 -6.13
C PRO A 260 1.46 -9.41 -5.49
N LYS A 261 1.72 -9.58 -4.19
CA LYS A 261 2.63 -8.72 -3.40
C LYS A 261 4.05 -8.62 -3.98
N ASP A 262 4.57 -9.71 -4.52
CA ASP A 262 5.91 -9.79 -5.13
C ASP A 262 6.07 -8.98 -6.43
N LYS A 263 4.96 -8.55 -7.06
CA LYS A 263 4.93 -7.81 -8.33
C LYS A 263 4.36 -6.38 -8.22
N ASN A 264 4.04 -5.95 -7.02
CA ASN A 264 3.26 -4.72 -6.80
C ASN A 264 4.10 -3.45 -6.70
N SER A 265 5.34 -3.53 -6.17
CA SER A 265 6.11 -2.35 -5.78
C SER A 265 6.23 -1.32 -6.90
N ASN A 266 6.64 -1.71 -8.09
CA ASN A 266 6.84 -0.78 -9.21
C ASN A 266 5.56 -0.02 -9.61
N PHE A 267 4.42 -0.72 -9.73
CA PHE A 267 3.16 -0.07 -10.13
C PHE A 267 2.60 0.81 -9.02
N CYS A 268 2.72 0.39 -7.77
CA CYS A 268 2.35 1.22 -6.62
C CYS A 268 3.18 2.51 -6.56
N ASP A 269 4.50 2.41 -6.81
CA ASP A 269 5.40 3.58 -6.81
C ASP A 269 5.08 4.52 -7.98
N MET A 270 4.76 3.99 -9.16
CA MET A 270 4.29 4.81 -10.30
C MET A 270 3.02 5.60 -9.97
N LEU A 271 2.05 4.98 -9.30
CA LEU A 271 0.81 5.63 -8.87
C LEU A 271 1.06 6.69 -7.79
N ARG A 272 1.90 6.38 -6.76
CA ARG A 272 2.30 7.33 -5.71
C ARG A 272 3.03 8.53 -6.29
N GLY A 273 3.96 8.32 -7.21
CA GLY A 273 4.67 9.38 -7.92
C GLY A 273 3.75 10.32 -8.74
N LYS A 274 2.49 9.93 -8.98
CA LYS A 274 1.43 10.77 -9.56
C LYS A 274 0.48 11.36 -8.51
N GLY A 275 0.73 11.14 -7.23
CA GLY A 275 -0.01 11.71 -6.10
C GLY A 275 -1.15 10.86 -5.56
N ALA A 276 -1.30 9.61 -6.01
CA ALA A 276 -2.35 8.72 -5.51
C ALA A 276 -2.06 8.23 -4.09
N GLU A 277 -3.09 8.11 -3.27
CA GLU A 277 -3.08 7.19 -2.13
C GLU A 277 -3.26 5.77 -2.66
N VAL A 278 -2.26 4.91 -2.47
CA VAL A 278 -2.28 3.54 -2.97
C VAL A 278 -2.59 2.56 -1.85
N ILE A 279 -3.65 1.78 -2.04
CA ILE A 279 -3.99 0.65 -1.17
C ILE A 279 -3.49 -0.62 -1.85
N ASP A 280 -2.40 -1.16 -1.32
CA ASP A 280 -1.86 -2.44 -1.76
C ASP A 280 -2.73 -3.57 -1.20
N LEU A 281 -3.53 -4.20 -2.07
CA LEU A 281 -4.52 -5.20 -1.73
C LEU A 281 -4.31 -6.47 -2.57
N PRO A 282 -3.28 -7.27 -2.32
CA PRO A 282 -3.05 -8.48 -3.09
C PRO A 282 -4.19 -9.46 -2.87
N THR A 283 -4.90 -9.79 -3.96
CA THR A 283 -6.06 -10.69 -3.93
C THR A 283 -5.73 -12.10 -4.41
N ILE A 284 -4.54 -12.27 -4.94
CA ILE A 284 -4.04 -13.55 -5.41
C ILE A 284 -2.57 -13.73 -4.98
N LYS A 285 -2.18 -14.99 -4.80
CA LYS A 285 -0.80 -15.42 -4.58
C LYS A 285 -0.47 -16.54 -5.57
N THR A 286 0.74 -16.52 -6.10
CA THR A 286 1.24 -17.62 -6.92
C THR A 286 2.08 -18.56 -6.08
N ILE A 287 1.72 -19.84 -6.05
CA ILE A 287 2.44 -20.87 -5.30
C ILE A 287 3.17 -21.77 -6.31
N PRO A 288 4.49 -21.97 -6.15
CA PRO A 288 5.21 -22.95 -6.97
C PRO A 288 4.65 -24.34 -6.80
N ILE A 289 4.50 -25.08 -7.89
CA ILE A 289 4.19 -26.50 -7.86
C ILE A 289 5.51 -27.26 -7.81
N GLN A 290 5.59 -28.22 -6.91
CA GLN A 290 6.70 -29.17 -6.85
C GLN A 290 6.12 -30.58 -6.69
N ASN A 291 6.43 -31.46 -7.65
CA ASN A 291 5.99 -32.84 -7.68
C ASN A 291 7.01 -33.69 -8.46
N ASN A 292 6.84 -35.01 -8.44
CA ASN A 292 7.70 -35.97 -9.12
C ASN A 292 7.73 -35.72 -10.65
N GLU A 293 6.64 -35.30 -11.24
CA GLU A 293 6.55 -34.99 -12.67
C GLU A 293 7.51 -33.86 -13.08
N ILE A 294 7.57 -32.76 -12.28
CA ILE A 294 8.50 -31.64 -12.50
C ILE A 294 9.93 -32.14 -12.37
N GLU A 295 10.21 -32.94 -11.35
CA GLU A 295 11.55 -33.52 -11.16
C GLU A 295 11.98 -34.38 -12.34
N GLU A 296 11.11 -35.26 -12.85
CA GLU A 296 11.38 -36.09 -14.02
C GLU A 296 11.66 -35.25 -15.27
N ILE A 297 10.85 -34.22 -15.53
CA ILE A 297 11.02 -33.33 -16.68
C ILE A 297 12.35 -32.58 -16.58
N PHE A 298 12.68 -32.03 -15.40
CA PHE A 298 13.94 -31.30 -15.23
C PHE A 298 15.16 -32.24 -15.21
N ASN A 299 15.00 -33.49 -14.85
CA ASN A 299 16.07 -34.49 -14.96
C ASN A 299 16.33 -34.91 -16.43
N ASN A 300 15.28 -34.89 -17.26
CA ASN A 300 15.37 -35.25 -18.67
C ASN A 300 14.72 -34.17 -19.58
N LEU A 301 15.39 -33.02 -19.73
CA LEU A 301 14.94 -31.89 -20.54
C LEU A 301 15.04 -32.17 -22.06
N ASP A 302 14.19 -33.07 -22.55
CA ASP A 302 14.13 -33.48 -23.95
C ASP A 302 12.98 -32.74 -24.67
N PHE A 303 13.29 -31.60 -25.29
CA PHE A 303 12.38 -30.79 -26.11
C PHE A 303 13.13 -29.98 -27.16
N ASN A 304 12.45 -29.58 -28.24
CA ASN A 304 12.95 -28.69 -29.28
C ASN A 304 12.49 -27.23 -29.07
N TYR A 305 11.27 -27.08 -28.58
CA TYR A 305 10.65 -25.79 -28.29
C TYR A 305 10.29 -25.67 -26.82
N ILE A 306 10.54 -24.49 -26.25
CA ILE A 306 9.99 -24.12 -24.93
C ILE A 306 9.08 -22.90 -25.08
N VAL A 307 7.89 -22.97 -24.51
CA VAL A 307 6.85 -21.96 -24.61
C VAL A 307 6.53 -21.39 -23.24
N PHE A 308 6.64 -20.07 -23.12
CA PHE A 308 6.27 -19.37 -21.88
C PHE A 308 5.05 -18.49 -22.12
N THR A 309 4.00 -18.73 -21.35
CA THR A 309 2.75 -17.93 -21.40
C THR A 309 2.74 -16.78 -20.40
N SER A 310 3.75 -16.64 -19.55
CA SER A 310 3.83 -15.59 -18.52
C SER A 310 5.26 -15.38 -18.01
N THR A 311 5.51 -14.19 -17.46
CA THR A 311 6.77 -13.90 -16.75
C THR A 311 6.99 -14.80 -15.55
N LYS A 312 5.92 -15.20 -14.83
CA LYS A 312 6.02 -16.12 -13.68
C LYS A 312 6.40 -17.53 -14.13
N GLY A 313 5.94 -17.98 -15.30
CA GLY A 313 6.37 -19.23 -15.90
C GLY A 313 7.88 -19.24 -16.17
N VAL A 314 8.42 -18.14 -16.70
CA VAL A 314 9.88 -17.97 -16.88
C VAL A 314 10.59 -18.06 -15.53
N GLU A 315 10.19 -17.27 -14.54
CA GLU A 315 10.80 -17.27 -13.20
C GLU A 315 10.84 -18.69 -12.60
N GLN A 316 9.70 -19.39 -12.62
CA GLN A 316 9.58 -20.72 -12.03
C GLN A 316 10.37 -21.78 -12.81
N PHE A 317 10.46 -21.67 -14.13
CA PHE A 317 11.28 -22.56 -14.93
C PHE A 317 12.76 -22.43 -14.55
N PHE A 318 13.30 -21.22 -14.52
CA PHE A 318 14.69 -20.97 -14.13
C PHE A 318 14.97 -21.27 -12.65
N TYR A 319 13.99 -21.09 -11.77
CA TYR A 319 14.08 -21.53 -10.39
C TYR A 319 14.27 -23.06 -10.31
N ASN A 320 13.46 -23.85 -11.03
CA ASN A 320 13.57 -25.29 -11.07
C ASN A 320 14.88 -25.75 -11.75
N MET A 321 15.32 -25.07 -12.82
CA MET A 321 16.65 -25.35 -13.38
C MET A 321 17.74 -25.25 -12.31
N LYS A 322 17.72 -24.18 -11.50
CA LYS A 322 18.68 -24.01 -10.41
C LYS A 322 18.51 -25.08 -9.32
N LEU A 323 17.29 -25.40 -8.94
CA LEU A 323 16.95 -26.40 -7.92
C LEU A 323 17.51 -27.79 -8.31
N TYR A 324 17.30 -28.19 -9.56
CA TYR A 324 17.76 -29.46 -10.13
C TYR A 324 19.17 -29.39 -10.73
N LYS A 325 19.94 -28.32 -10.43
CA LYS A 325 21.34 -28.11 -10.85
C LYS A 325 21.53 -28.22 -12.37
N LYS A 326 20.55 -27.72 -13.16
CA LYS A 326 20.64 -27.68 -14.63
C LYS A 326 21.23 -26.35 -15.09
N ASP A 327 22.21 -26.40 -15.97
CA ASP A 327 22.89 -25.24 -16.56
C ASP A 327 22.08 -24.67 -17.71
N ILE A 328 22.14 -23.36 -17.93
CA ILE A 328 21.44 -22.69 -19.03
C ILE A 328 21.87 -23.23 -20.41
N ARG A 329 23.08 -23.78 -20.54
CA ARG A 329 23.58 -24.41 -21.75
C ARG A 329 22.73 -25.57 -22.27
N ILE A 330 21.88 -26.17 -21.39
CA ILE A 330 20.93 -27.21 -21.83
C ILE A 330 19.85 -26.65 -22.79
N LEU A 331 19.68 -25.35 -22.82
CA LEU A 331 18.77 -24.65 -23.74
C LEU A 331 19.44 -24.32 -25.08
N PHE A 332 20.72 -24.68 -25.26
CA PHE A 332 21.40 -24.52 -26.52
C PHE A 332 20.67 -25.30 -27.63
N ASN A 333 20.49 -24.69 -28.78
CA ASN A 333 19.71 -25.22 -29.92
C ASN A 333 18.20 -25.44 -29.65
N LYS A 334 17.65 -24.98 -28.51
CA LYS A 334 16.20 -24.96 -28.26
C LYS A 334 15.62 -23.64 -28.76
N LYS A 335 14.39 -23.70 -29.27
CA LYS A 335 13.64 -22.51 -29.70
C LYS A 335 12.78 -22.00 -28.57
N VAL A 336 12.80 -20.69 -28.33
CA VAL A 336 12.05 -20.05 -27.27
C VAL A 336 10.87 -19.28 -27.84
N ALA A 337 9.66 -19.61 -27.39
CA ALA A 337 8.43 -18.95 -27.78
C ALA A 337 7.75 -18.29 -26.57
N VAL A 338 7.25 -17.07 -26.76
CA VAL A 338 6.59 -16.31 -25.66
C VAL A 338 5.32 -15.63 -26.12
N VAL A 339 4.36 -15.45 -25.18
CA VAL A 339 3.08 -14.86 -25.50
C VAL A 339 3.12 -13.35 -25.72
N GLY A 340 4.09 -12.63 -25.16
CA GLY A 340 4.13 -11.17 -25.26
C GLY A 340 5.42 -10.52 -24.74
N ASN A 341 5.51 -9.20 -24.90
CA ASN A 341 6.72 -8.40 -24.64
C ASN A 341 7.24 -8.50 -23.19
N ALA A 342 6.38 -8.53 -22.18
CA ALA A 342 6.80 -8.67 -20.79
C ALA A 342 7.51 -10.02 -20.56
N THR A 343 7.00 -11.10 -21.17
CA THR A 343 7.60 -12.44 -21.08
C THR A 343 8.89 -12.50 -21.90
N LYS A 344 8.94 -11.82 -23.05
CA LYS A 344 10.15 -11.66 -23.85
C LYS A 344 11.27 -11.02 -23.03
N LYS A 345 10.99 -9.87 -22.41
CA LYS A 345 11.95 -9.17 -21.56
C LYS A 345 12.47 -10.06 -20.42
N ALA A 346 11.59 -10.82 -19.77
CA ALA A 346 11.98 -11.75 -18.70
C ALA A 346 12.94 -12.86 -19.18
N ILE A 347 12.83 -13.33 -20.43
CA ILE A 347 13.75 -14.28 -21.06
C ILE A 347 15.08 -13.59 -21.41
N GLU A 348 15.03 -12.38 -21.98
CA GLU A 348 16.23 -11.62 -22.36
C GLU A 348 17.07 -11.25 -21.14
N GLU A 349 16.46 -10.97 -19.99
CA GLU A 349 17.15 -10.78 -18.71
C GLU A 349 17.88 -12.05 -18.21
N LYS A 350 17.54 -13.23 -18.73
CA LYS A 350 18.27 -14.49 -18.49
C LYS A 350 19.38 -14.74 -19.49
N GLY A 351 19.58 -13.83 -20.46
CA GLY A 351 20.61 -13.96 -21.49
C GLY A 351 20.22 -14.82 -22.69
N LEU A 352 18.93 -15.09 -22.87
CA LEU A 352 18.39 -15.82 -24.02
C LEU A 352 17.57 -14.88 -24.91
N PHE A 353 17.56 -15.16 -26.23
CA PHE A 353 16.70 -14.45 -27.16
C PHE A 353 15.45 -15.25 -27.48
N VAL A 354 14.37 -14.55 -27.80
CA VAL A 354 13.08 -15.14 -28.15
C VAL A 354 13.03 -15.35 -29.68
N ASP A 355 12.69 -16.55 -30.10
CA ASP A 355 12.54 -16.90 -31.50
C ASP A 355 11.13 -16.60 -32.06
N ILE A 356 10.10 -16.82 -31.23
CA ILE A 356 8.69 -16.72 -31.65
C ILE A 356 7.89 -15.86 -30.66
N ILE A 357 7.25 -14.82 -31.19
CA ILE A 357 6.32 -13.96 -30.47
C ILE A 357 5.16 -13.60 -31.42
N PRO A 358 3.88 -13.73 -31.01
CA PRO A 358 2.75 -13.39 -31.86
C PRO A 358 2.55 -11.88 -31.97
N LYS A 359 1.86 -11.43 -33.03
CA LYS A 359 1.48 -10.01 -33.21
C LYS A 359 0.46 -9.55 -32.16
N ASN A 360 -0.56 -10.39 -31.88
CA ASN A 360 -1.49 -10.15 -30.78
C ASN A 360 -1.02 -11.02 -29.59
N TYR A 361 -0.81 -10.41 -28.46
CA TYR A 361 -0.22 -11.05 -27.27
C TYR A 361 -1.22 -11.97 -26.55
N CYS A 362 -1.63 -13.06 -27.22
CA CYS A 362 -2.52 -14.06 -26.65
C CYS A 362 -2.05 -15.49 -26.95
N GLY A 363 -2.47 -16.44 -26.12
CA GLY A 363 -2.08 -17.86 -26.25
C GLY A 363 -2.56 -18.48 -27.57
N LYS A 364 -3.72 -18.04 -28.07
CA LYS A 364 -4.29 -18.50 -29.34
C LYS A 364 -3.38 -18.18 -30.52
N ASP A 365 -2.98 -16.91 -30.66
CA ASP A 365 -2.13 -16.47 -31.77
C ASP A 365 -0.75 -17.06 -31.68
N LEU A 366 -0.19 -17.24 -30.45
CA LEU A 366 1.07 -17.94 -30.26
C LEU A 366 0.99 -19.40 -30.72
N GLY A 367 -0.13 -20.09 -30.48
CA GLY A 367 -0.35 -21.45 -30.98
C GLY A 367 -0.29 -21.52 -32.52
N TYR A 368 -0.93 -20.56 -33.20
CA TYR A 368 -0.88 -20.49 -34.68
C TYR A 368 0.51 -20.15 -35.22
N GLU A 369 1.27 -19.28 -34.58
CA GLU A 369 2.65 -19.00 -34.97
C GLU A 369 3.55 -20.22 -34.79
N LEU A 370 3.38 -20.99 -33.72
CA LEU A 370 4.09 -22.24 -33.48
C LEU A 370 3.79 -23.29 -34.60
N LEU A 371 2.53 -23.46 -34.99
CA LEU A 371 2.14 -24.41 -36.05
C LEU A 371 2.85 -24.15 -37.36
N LYS A 372 3.28 -22.92 -37.67
CA LYS A 372 4.02 -22.57 -38.90
C LYS A 372 5.48 -23.06 -38.86
N CYS A 373 6.01 -23.26 -37.65
CA CYS A 373 7.44 -23.50 -37.44
C CYS A 373 7.76 -24.92 -36.97
N VAL A 374 6.82 -25.57 -36.27
CA VAL A 374 7.01 -26.86 -35.60
C VAL A 374 6.80 -28.02 -36.55
N LYS A 375 7.78 -28.92 -36.65
CA LYS A 375 7.70 -30.18 -37.39
C LYS A 375 6.95 -31.24 -36.57
N ASP A 376 6.59 -32.36 -37.24
CA ASP A 376 5.82 -33.41 -36.56
C ASP A 376 6.62 -34.16 -35.49
N ASP A 377 7.93 -34.26 -35.65
CA ASP A 377 8.83 -34.92 -34.68
C ASP A 377 9.31 -33.99 -33.55
N ASP A 378 9.00 -32.69 -33.63
CA ASP A 378 9.43 -31.73 -32.60
C ASP A 378 8.65 -31.91 -31.32
N LYS A 379 9.38 -31.86 -30.20
CA LYS A 379 8.80 -31.88 -28.83
C LYS A 379 8.68 -30.46 -28.30
N ILE A 380 7.50 -30.12 -27.80
CA ILE A 380 7.17 -28.79 -27.31
C ILE A 380 6.90 -28.86 -25.80
N LEU A 381 7.69 -28.15 -25.02
CA LEU A 381 7.44 -27.98 -23.58
C LEU A 381 6.70 -26.65 -23.33
N ILE A 382 5.50 -26.70 -22.74
CA ILE A 382 4.70 -25.51 -22.45
C ILE A 382 4.77 -25.22 -20.94
N ALA A 383 5.55 -24.23 -20.54
CA ALA A 383 5.77 -23.82 -19.15
C ALA A 383 4.78 -22.72 -18.76
N ARG A 384 3.79 -23.05 -17.90
CA ARG A 384 2.66 -22.15 -17.61
C ARG A 384 2.08 -22.29 -16.20
N ALA A 385 1.03 -21.50 -15.89
CA ALA A 385 0.19 -21.69 -14.72
C ALA A 385 -0.71 -22.94 -14.88
N LYS A 386 -1.04 -23.60 -13.79
CA LYS A 386 -1.98 -24.71 -13.74
C LYS A 386 -3.36 -24.33 -14.30
N GLU A 387 -3.84 -23.12 -13.97
CA GLU A 387 -5.11 -22.55 -14.42
C GLU A 387 -5.00 -21.74 -15.72
N GLY A 388 -3.87 -21.87 -16.45
CA GLY A 388 -3.64 -21.14 -17.70
C GLY A 388 -4.65 -21.51 -18.79
N SER A 389 -4.89 -20.58 -19.76
CA SER A 389 -5.77 -20.84 -20.90
C SER A 389 -5.39 -22.11 -21.64
N GLN A 390 -6.37 -22.90 -22.03
CA GLN A 390 -6.21 -24.13 -22.82
C GLN A 390 -6.06 -23.84 -24.33
N ASP A 391 -6.18 -22.59 -24.77
CA ASP A 391 -6.20 -22.26 -26.20
C ASP A 391 -4.98 -22.77 -26.96
N ILE A 392 -3.78 -22.56 -26.42
CA ILE A 392 -2.53 -23.00 -27.04
C ILE A 392 -2.46 -24.54 -27.09
N ILE A 393 -2.90 -25.21 -26.03
CA ILE A 393 -2.95 -26.69 -25.94
C ILE A 393 -3.90 -27.24 -27.01
N ASN A 394 -5.10 -26.66 -27.12
CA ASN A 394 -6.12 -27.08 -28.09
C ASN A 394 -5.65 -26.89 -29.53
N ILE A 395 -4.89 -25.83 -29.83
CA ILE A 395 -4.37 -25.55 -31.15
C ILE A 395 -3.23 -26.54 -31.51
N LEU A 396 -2.38 -26.90 -30.56
CA LEU A 396 -1.24 -27.79 -30.75
C LEU A 396 -1.57 -29.25 -30.43
N LYS A 397 -2.83 -29.63 -30.27
CA LYS A 397 -3.27 -30.96 -29.81
C LYS A 397 -2.72 -32.15 -30.63
N ASP A 398 -2.49 -31.91 -31.92
CA ASP A 398 -1.97 -32.92 -32.86
C ASP A 398 -0.43 -32.93 -32.93
N LYS A 399 0.26 -32.14 -32.12
CA LYS A 399 1.72 -32.10 -31.98
C LYS A 399 2.18 -32.76 -30.68
N ASN A 400 3.44 -33.11 -30.60
CA ASN A 400 4.04 -33.69 -29.40
C ASN A 400 4.26 -32.60 -28.32
N ILE A 401 3.27 -32.37 -27.51
CA ILE A 401 3.30 -31.36 -26.46
C ILE A 401 3.43 -31.98 -25.07
N LYS A 402 4.25 -31.37 -24.22
CA LYS A 402 4.26 -31.61 -22.77
C LYS A 402 3.80 -30.31 -22.06
N ASP A 403 2.62 -30.39 -21.43
CA ASP A 403 2.08 -29.29 -20.63
C ASP A 403 2.67 -29.34 -19.22
N LEU A 404 3.43 -28.30 -18.85
CA LEU A 404 4.13 -28.22 -17.57
C LEU A 404 3.56 -27.11 -16.71
N ALA A 405 2.73 -27.47 -15.73
CA ALA A 405 2.22 -26.58 -14.71
C ALA A 405 3.34 -26.30 -13.67
N LEU A 406 3.92 -25.12 -13.68
CA LEU A 406 5.02 -24.74 -12.79
C LEU A 406 4.54 -24.01 -11.53
N TYR A 407 3.36 -23.44 -11.55
CA TYR A 407 2.76 -22.74 -10.41
C TYR A 407 1.24 -22.74 -10.53
N GLU A 408 0.59 -22.56 -9.39
CA GLU A 408 -0.84 -22.32 -9.31
C GLU A 408 -1.15 -20.96 -8.69
N THR A 409 -2.32 -20.43 -9.03
CA THR A 409 -2.83 -19.16 -8.50
C THR A 409 -3.85 -19.46 -7.41
N VAL A 410 -3.58 -19.06 -6.18
CA VAL A 410 -4.52 -19.18 -5.07
C VAL A 410 -5.10 -17.81 -4.73
N TYR A 411 -6.38 -17.79 -4.40
CA TYR A 411 -7.05 -16.57 -3.95
C TYR A 411 -6.71 -16.30 -2.50
N GLN A 412 -6.41 -15.04 -2.20
CA GLN A 412 -6.17 -14.59 -0.83
C GLN A 412 -7.37 -13.77 -0.35
N LYS A 413 -7.78 -13.99 0.89
CA LYS A 413 -8.76 -13.11 1.51
C LYS A 413 -8.10 -11.74 1.74
N ALA A 414 -8.63 -10.71 1.12
CA ALA A 414 -8.16 -9.36 1.36
C ALA A 414 -8.49 -8.95 2.81
N ASN A 415 -7.51 -8.43 3.50
CA ASN A 415 -7.69 -7.95 4.84
C ASN A 415 -7.77 -6.43 4.82
N PHE A 416 -8.98 -5.88 4.93
CA PHE A 416 -9.22 -4.44 4.97
C PHE A 416 -8.96 -3.87 6.38
N ILE A 417 -7.71 -3.90 6.80
CA ILE A 417 -7.31 -3.35 8.10
C ILE A 417 -7.29 -1.84 8.03
N ASN A 418 -8.01 -1.17 8.93
CA ASN A 418 -8.10 0.30 9.01
C ASN A 418 -8.48 0.98 7.69
N TYR A 419 -9.22 0.29 6.82
CA TYR A 419 -9.64 0.80 5.53
C TYR A 419 -11.16 0.65 5.36
N ASN A 420 -11.81 1.75 4.96
CA ASN A 420 -13.21 1.76 4.56
C ASN A 420 -13.29 2.01 3.05
N PHE A 421 -13.92 1.09 2.33
CA PHE A 421 -14.11 1.20 0.89
C PHE A 421 -15.01 2.41 0.55
N ASP A 422 -14.58 3.21 -0.44
CA ASP A 422 -15.34 4.32 -1.00
C ASP A 422 -15.58 4.07 -2.49
N TYR A 423 -16.80 4.34 -2.99
CA TYR A 423 -17.11 4.19 -4.42
C TYR A 423 -16.38 5.18 -5.32
N ASN A 424 -15.72 6.21 -4.76
CA ASN A 424 -14.80 7.07 -5.51
C ASN A 424 -13.43 6.40 -5.72
N ASP A 425 -13.14 5.32 -5.03
CA ASP A 425 -11.91 4.56 -5.19
C ASP A 425 -11.84 3.88 -6.56
N ILE A 426 -10.64 3.70 -7.05
CA ILE A 426 -10.37 3.06 -8.34
C ILE A 426 -9.71 1.71 -8.06
N VAL A 427 -10.26 0.65 -8.64
CA VAL A 427 -9.65 -0.68 -8.53
C VAL A 427 -8.94 -1.02 -9.84
N THR A 428 -7.69 -1.48 -9.76
CA THR A 428 -6.91 -1.89 -10.93
C THR A 428 -6.79 -3.39 -11.01
N PHE A 429 -7.06 -3.95 -12.18
CA PHE A 429 -6.98 -5.38 -12.46
C PHE A 429 -6.00 -5.68 -13.57
N THR A 430 -5.04 -6.57 -13.33
CA THR A 430 -4.02 -6.97 -14.30
C THR A 430 -4.20 -8.39 -14.86
N SER A 431 -5.26 -9.08 -14.46
CA SER A 431 -5.66 -10.40 -15.00
C SER A 431 -7.09 -10.74 -14.57
N ALA A 432 -7.72 -11.71 -15.24
CA ALA A 432 -9.03 -12.24 -14.83
C ALA A 432 -8.98 -12.80 -13.38
N SER A 433 -7.88 -13.45 -13.00
CA SER A 433 -7.71 -13.99 -11.64
C SER A 433 -7.69 -12.90 -10.56
N THR A 434 -7.15 -11.68 -10.85
CA THR A 434 -7.22 -10.56 -9.89
C THR A 434 -8.64 -10.03 -9.71
N VAL A 435 -9.48 -10.09 -10.74
CA VAL A 435 -10.92 -9.75 -10.63
C VAL A 435 -11.64 -10.75 -9.73
N ILE A 436 -11.48 -12.04 -10.01
CA ILE A 436 -12.10 -13.12 -9.21
C ILE A 436 -11.61 -13.06 -7.76
N GLY A 437 -10.31 -12.89 -7.56
CA GLY A 437 -9.70 -12.74 -6.25
C GLY A 437 -10.27 -11.55 -5.47
N PHE A 438 -10.45 -10.40 -6.11
CA PHE A 438 -11.06 -9.23 -5.48
C PHE A 438 -12.50 -9.51 -5.06
N VAL A 439 -13.34 -9.99 -5.97
CA VAL A 439 -14.75 -10.31 -5.69
C VAL A 439 -14.87 -11.31 -4.54
N THR A 440 -14.04 -12.36 -4.56
CA THR A 440 -14.00 -13.36 -3.48
C THR A 440 -13.59 -12.75 -2.15
N SER A 441 -12.61 -11.84 -2.17
CA SER A 441 -12.08 -11.19 -0.97
C SER A 441 -13.06 -10.23 -0.31
N VAL A 442 -13.89 -9.54 -1.11
CA VAL A 442 -14.81 -8.50 -0.62
C VAL A 442 -16.25 -8.99 -0.50
N LYS A 443 -16.49 -10.27 -0.66
CA LYS A 443 -17.84 -10.85 -0.64
C LYS A 443 -18.65 -10.50 0.61
N ASP A 444 -17.98 -10.47 1.76
CA ASP A 444 -18.59 -10.17 3.06
C ASP A 444 -18.94 -8.68 3.25
N TYR A 445 -18.51 -7.80 2.34
CA TYR A 445 -18.70 -6.34 2.45
C TYR A 445 -19.94 -5.82 1.71
N ASN A 446 -20.70 -6.67 1.02
CA ASN A 446 -21.92 -6.32 0.27
C ASN A 446 -21.75 -5.11 -0.66
N LEU A 447 -20.65 -5.05 -1.40
CA LEU A 447 -20.34 -3.93 -2.29
C LEU A 447 -21.19 -3.99 -3.57
N ASP A 448 -21.69 -2.83 -3.99
CA ASP A 448 -22.32 -2.64 -5.30
C ASP A 448 -21.24 -2.44 -6.37
N TYR A 449 -20.85 -3.49 -7.06
CA TYR A 449 -19.78 -3.44 -8.07
C TYR A 449 -20.09 -2.49 -9.24
N SER A 450 -21.36 -2.20 -9.53
CA SER A 450 -21.74 -1.29 -10.62
C SER A 450 -21.27 0.16 -10.38
N LYS A 451 -21.01 0.52 -9.14
CA LYS A 451 -20.49 1.83 -8.73
C LYS A 451 -18.97 1.90 -8.72
N ILE A 452 -18.28 0.74 -8.76
CA ILE A 452 -16.84 0.66 -8.65
C ILE A 452 -16.19 0.88 -10.01
N LYS A 453 -15.27 1.84 -10.10
CA LYS A 453 -14.44 2.09 -11.28
C LYS A 453 -13.33 1.04 -11.35
N ALA A 454 -13.41 0.14 -12.31
CA ALA A 454 -12.43 -0.94 -12.53
C ALA A 454 -11.57 -0.66 -13.76
N VAL A 455 -10.28 -0.42 -13.59
CA VAL A 455 -9.33 -0.23 -14.69
C VAL A 455 -8.62 -1.56 -14.97
N CYS A 456 -8.86 -2.08 -16.18
CA CYS A 456 -8.39 -3.38 -16.60
C CYS A 456 -7.21 -3.25 -17.58
N ILE A 457 -6.17 -4.07 -17.41
CA ILE A 457 -4.98 -4.05 -18.26
C ILE A 457 -5.24 -4.49 -19.70
N GLY A 458 -6.34 -5.19 -19.97
CA GLY A 458 -6.68 -5.69 -21.29
C GLY A 458 -8.10 -6.24 -21.38
N LYS A 459 -8.52 -6.58 -22.61
CA LYS A 459 -9.89 -7.01 -22.92
C LYS A 459 -10.34 -8.28 -22.18
N GLU A 460 -9.46 -9.25 -21.99
CA GLU A 460 -9.79 -10.50 -21.25
C GLU A 460 -10.08 -10.21 -19.77
N THR A 461 -9.31 -9.32 -19.16
CA THR A 461 -9.55 -8.85 -17.78
C THR A 461 -10.86 -8.07 -17.69
N GLU A 462 -11.16 -7.22 -18.68
CA GLU A 462 -12.42 -6.49 -18.75
C GLU A 462 -13.62 -7.43 -18.88
N LYS A 463 -13.52 -8.43 -19.76
CA LYS A 463 -14.56 -9.43 -19.96
C LYS A 463 -14.93 -10.13 -18.65
N GLU A 464 -13.91 -10.45 -17.83
CA GLU A 464 -14.15 -11.03 -16.51
C GLU A 464 -14.80 -10.03 -15.55
N ALA A 465 -14.33 -8.76 -15.50
CA ALA A 465 -14.90 -7.73 -14.64
C ALA A 465 -16.37 -7.41 -15.00
N LYS A 466 -16.74 -7.44 -16.27
CA LYS A 466 -18.12 -7.23 -16.74
C LYS A 466 -19.10 -8.30 -16.26
N LYS A 467 -18.65 -9.53 -15.99
CA LYS A 467 -19.50 -10.60 -15.41
C LYS A 467 -20.04 -10.23 -14.02
N TYR A 468 -19.31 -9.38 -13.30
CA TYR A 468 -19.67 -8.89 -11.96
C TYR A 468 -20.26 -7.46 -12.00
N ASN A 469 -20.58 -6.93 -13.18
CA ASN A 469 -21.17 -5.60 -13.40
C ASN A 469 -20.30 -4.42 -12.98
N PHE A 470 -18.97 -4.55 -12.97
CA PHE A 470 -18.09 -3.42 -12.71
C PHE A 470 -18.23 -2.33 -13.80
N LYS A 471 -18.05 -1.05 -13.41
CA LYS A 471 -17.86 0.04 -14.36
C LYS A 471 -16.44 -0.03 -14.92
N THR A 472 -16.28 -0.64 -16.09
CA THR A 472 -14.96 -1.02 -16.62
C THR A 472 -14.35 0.05 -17.53
N PHE A 473 -13.02 0.17 -17.47
CA PHE A 473 -12.17 0.96 -18.36
C PHE A 473 -10.97 0.11 -18.74
N VAL A 474 -10.58 0.10 -20.01
CA VAL A 474 -9.48 -0.74 -20.51
C VAL A 474 -8.31 0.13 -20.94
N SER A 475 -7.08 -0.26 -20.58
CA SER A 475 -5.86 0.38 -21.11
C SER A 475 -5.69 0.10 -22.60
N ASN A 476 -5.01 1.00 -23.29
CA ASN A 476 -4.80 0.87 -24.74
C ASN A 476 -3.86 -0.29 -25.07
N GLU A 477 -2.88 -0.52 -24.19
CA GLU A 477 -1.92 -1.62 -24.28
C GLU A 477 -1.87 -2.41 -22.97
N ALA A 478 -1.47 -3.68 -23.04
CA ALA A 478 -1.35 -4.54 -21.87
C ALA A 478 -0.04 -4.31 -21.11
N THR A 479 0.25 -3.05 -20.77
CA THR A 479 1.43 -2.59 -20.02
C THR A 479 1.01 -1.83 -18.76
N LEU A 480 1.92 -1.74 -17.77
CA LEU A 480 1.65 -0.99 -16.55
C LEU A 480 1.61 0.53 -16.80
N ASP A 481 2.42 1.01 -17.74
CA ASP A 481 2.42 2.42 -18.15
C ASP A 481 1.07 2.81 -18.75
N SER A 482 0.54 2.00 -19.68
CA SER A 482 -0.77 2.23 -20.28
C SER A 482 -1.92 2.09 -19.27
N LEU A 483 -1.77 1.20 -18.27
CA LEU A 483 -2.72 1.07 -17.17
C LEU A 483 -2.72 2.34 -16.29
N LEU A 484 -1.54 2.89 -15.95
CA LEU A 484 -1.39 4.16 -15.24
C LEU A 484 -2.02 5.32 -16.00
N GLU A 485 -1.71 5.45 -17.30
CA GLU A 485 -2.31 6.48 -18.16
C GLU A 485 -3.85 6.40 -18.16
N LYS A 486 -4.40 5.17 -18.22
CA LYS A 486 -5.85 4.99 -18.17
C LYS A 486 -6.42 5.42 -16.80
N VAL A 487 -5.75 5.12 -15.69
CA VAL A 487 -6.14 5.59 -14.34
C VAL A 487 -6.17 7.13 -14.32
N ILE A 488 -5.14 7.80 -14.85
CA ILE A 488 -5.07 9.26 -14.90
C ILE A 488 -6.22 9.81 -15.75
N ASN A 489 -6.47 9.25 -16.94
CA ASN A 489 -7.48 9.73 -17.88
C ASN A 489 -8.92 9.64 -17.37
N ILE A 490 -9.23 8.71 -16.46
CA ILE A 490 -10.58 8.60 -15.87
C ILE A 490 -10.76 9.50 -14.63
N CYS A 491 -9.68 10.14 -14.16
CA CYS A 491 -9.68 11.06 -13.03
C CYS A 491 -9.81 12.52 -13.44
N ASN A 492 -9.39 12.82 -14.67
CA ASN A 492 -9.53 14.14 -15.32
C ASN A 492 -10.84 14.21 -16.09
#